data_565b66118f5f1730fc721dd0847ff6b2
#
_entry.id   565b66118f5f1730fc721dd0847ff6b2
#
_cell.length_a   1.000
_cell.length_b   1.000
_cell.length_c   1.000
_cell.angle_alpha   90.00
_cell.angle_beta   90.00
_cell.angle_gamma   90.00
#
_symmetry.space_group_name_H-M   'P 1'
#
loop_
_entity.id
_entity.type
_entity.pdbx_description
1 polymer ?
#
loop_
_entity_poly.entity_id
_entity_poly.type
_entity_poly.pdbx_seq_one_letter_code
_entity_poly.pdbx_strand_id
1 'polypeptide(L)'
;MVMWKNTSKNQVEQYLQHNLYRLLALSFLAVMAIGTILLMLPLSNAQGHSTALVDAAFTAVSCVSVTGLATVDTYYHWSLFGKIVMVILIQLGGLGIVSFTTIIALVLGRRVGLKNRVLLSEDVGQDGMKGLLHITKKLTIYTFCAEIIGGILYTIQLYPYIGDAALYTGIMQSISTFCNAGFIFFDNDLPYAMVGDVLFNINTMALIVIGGFGYLATFDIWSHRKLRRFVDLKLHTKIMLVGTTVLILLGTIIFLGVEWANPKTFGPLPIWNKVMAALFQSITPRTAGLATVDYNDLHPITLFITIIFMFIGAGPNSTGGGVKISTIAVAFLASRTLFNNRSDTEVFERRISLVTVLKANGIIFLSILLVLLATCYLAWDEPYNFIRILFEVTSAFGTVGLSTGITPDLSESSKWVLMLVMFTGRVGVMTVIGTWALRTAPTKPISYAEERVLL
;
A
#
# COMPACT_ATOMS: atom_id res chain seq x y z
N MET A 1 -29.52 -9.70 35.83
CA MET A 1 -30.18 -9.27 34.59
C MET A 1 -29.26 -8.41 33.69
N VAL A 2 -28.28 -7.68 34.21
CA VAL A 2 -27.31 -6.85 33.43
C VAL A 2 -26.22 -7.71 32.74
N MET A 3 -25.79 -8.83 33.32
CA MET A 3 -24.77 -9.73 32.78
C MET A 3 -25.19 -10.46 31.50
N TRP A 4 -26.45 -10.82 31.32
CA TRP A 4 -26.99 -11.53 30.15
C TRP A 4 -27.10 -10.64 28.89
N LYS A 5 -27.31 -9.34 29.06
CA LYS A 5 -27.37 -8.39 27.93
C LYS A 5 -25.99 -8.11 27.30
N ASN A 6 -24.92 -8.19 28.07
CA ASN A 6 -23.57 -7.96 27.55
C ASN A 6 -23.01 -9.14 26.74
N THR A 7 -23.33 -10.40 27.15
CA THR A 7 -22.90 -11.60 26.43
C THR A 7 -23.53 -11.71 25.04
N SER A 8 -24.81 -11.38 24.89
CA SER A 8 -25.48 -11.40 23.58
C SER A 8 -24.97 -10.29 22.64
N LYS A 9 -24.64 -9.12 23.17
CA LYS A 9 -24.12 -8.00 22.40
C LYS A 9 -22.72 -8.29 21.84
N ASN A 10 -21.84 -8.88 22.68
CA ASN A 10 -20.49 -9.27 22.25
C ASN A 10 -20.52 -10.40 21.20
N GLN A 11 -21.44 -11.36 21.31
CA GLN A 11 -21.58 -12.42 20.30
C GLN A 11 -22.10 -11.90 18.96
N VAL A 12 -23.03 -10.96 18.99
CA VAL A 12 -23.54 -10.31 17.77
C VAL A 12 -22.45 -9.43 17.11
N GLU A 13 -21.69 -8.68 17.89
CA GLU A 13 -20.57 -7.88 17.39
C GLU A 13 -19.47 -8.77 16.77
N GLN A 14 -19.11 -9.89 17.42
CA GLN A 14 -18.14 -10.84 16.88
C GLN A 14 -18.64 -11.54 15.60
N TYR A 15 -19.92 -11.93 15.54
CA TYR A 15 -20.52 -12.52 14.35
C TYR A 15 -20.57 -11.53 13.17
N LEU A 16 -20.87 -10.26 13.46
CA LEU A 16 -20.86 -9.19 12.46
C LEU A 16 -19.45 -8.94 11.95
N GLN A 17 -18.45 -8.88 12.82
CA GLN A 17 -17.05 -8.67 12.43
C GLN A 17 -16.53 -9.83 11.56
N HIS A 18 -16.78 -11.08 11.91
CA HIS A 18 -16.35 -12.23 11.12
C HIS A 18 -16.95 -12.24 9.71
N ASN A 19 -18.26 -12.00 9.59
CA ASN A 19 -18.90 -11.88 8.29
C ASN A 19 -18.40 -10.67 7.49
N LEU A 20 -17.96 -9.61 8.18
CA LEU A 20 -17.42 -8.41 7.60
C LEU A 20 -16.06 -8.67 6.91
N TYR A 21 -15.11 -9.32 7.60
CA TYR A 21 -13.81 -9.68 7.04
C TYR A 21 -13.95 -10.59 5.81
N ARG A 22 -14.84 -11.61 5.88
CA ARG A 22 -15.14 -12.46 4.74
C ARG A 22 -15.70 -11.68 3.57
N LEU A 23 -16.63 -10.76 3.81
CA LEU A 23 -17.24 -9.96 2.75
C LEU A 23 -16.23 -9.03 2.09
N LEU A 24 -15.34 -8.41 2.87
CA LEU A 24 -14.24 -7.59 2.34
C LEU A 24 -13.32 -8.44 1.46
N ALA A 25 -12.81 -9.56 1.96
CA ALA A 25 -11.92 -10.44 1.20
C ALA A 25 -12.57 -10.94 -0.10
N LEU A 26 -13.84 -11.39 -0.03
CA LEU A 26 -14.60 -11.85 -1.19
C LEU A 26 -14.85 -10.73 -2.22
N SER A 27 -15.05 -9.48 -1.77
CA SER A 27 -15.23 -8.35 -2.69
C SER A 27 -13.95 -8.06 -3.48
N PHE A 28 -12.77 -8.15 -2.85
CA PHE A 28 -11.48 -8.04 -3.54
C PHE A 28 -11.27 -9.17 -4.53
N LEU A 29 -11.53 -10.42 -4.14
CA LEU A 29 -11.41 -11.58 -5.04
C LEU A 29 -12.36 -11.48 -6.24
N ALA A 30 -13.60 -11.02 -6.03
CA ALA A 30 -14.55 -10.83 -7.12
C ALA A 30 -14.09 -9.77 -8.14
N VAL A 31 -13.56 -8.64 -7.67
CA VAL A 31 -13.02 -7.58 -8.54
C VAL A 31 -11.78 -8.08 -9.29
N MET A 32 -10.88 -8.82 -8.63
CA MET A 32 -9.72 -9.45 -9.26
C MET A 32 -10.13 -10.44 -10.35
N ALA A 33 -11.13 -11.31 -10.10
CA ALA A 33 -11.62 -12.25 -11.08
C ALA A 33 -12.26 -11.56 -12.29
N ILE A 34 -13.09 -10.53 -12.08
CA ILE A 34 -13.67 -9.73 -13.16
C ILE A 34 -12.56 -9.03 -13.96
N GLY A 35 -11.58 -8.44 -13.28
CA GLY A 35 -10.42 -7.80 -13.92
C GLY A 35 -9.63 -8.78 -14.77
N THR A 36 -9.38 -9.99 -14.28
CA THR A 36 -8.70 -11.07 -15.02
C THR A 36 -9.44 -11.38 -16.32
N ILE A 37 -10.76 -11.59 -16.24
CA ILE A 37 -11.59 -11.90 -17.42
C ILE A 37 -11.50 -10.76 -18.44
N LEU A 38 -11.61 -9.51 -18.01
CA LEU A 38 -11.53 -8.34 -18.90
C LEU A 38 -10.15 -8.21 -19.56
N LEU A 39 -9.07 -8.46 -18.82
CA LEU A 39 -7.70 -8.39 -19.32
C LEU A 39 -7.32 -9.57 -20.23
N MET A 40 -8.00 -10.71 -20.14
CA MET A 40 -7.82 -11.84 -21.06
C MET A 40 -8.44 -11.59 -22.43
N LEU A 41 -9.36 -10.62 -22.58
CA LEU A 41 -10.00 -10.35 -23.86
C LEU A 41 -8.97 -9.89 -24.92
N PRO A 42 -9.07 -10.34 -26.19
CA PRO A 42 -8.19 -9.89 -27.26
C PRO A 42 -8.20 -8.37 -27.43
N LEU A 43 -9.31 -7.70 -27.08
CA LEU A 43 -9.45 -6.24 -27.11
C LEU A 43 -8.51 -5.53 -26.12
N SER A 44 -8.10 -6.20 -25.05
CA SER A 44 -7.20 -5.66 -24.02
C SER A 44 -5.74 -5.71 -24.42
N ASN A 45 -5.36 -6.55 -25.38
CA ASN A 45 -4.00 -6.71 -25.88
C ASN A 45 -3.76 -5.82 -27.12
N ALA A 46 -2.62 -5.15 -27.17
CA ALA A 46 -2.25 -4.27 -28.28
C ALA A 46 -2.07 -5.03 -29.62
N GLN A 47 -1.72 -6.32 -29.55
CA GLN A 47 -1.54 -7.18 -30.72
C GLN A 47 -2.83 -7.91 -31.14
N GLY A 48 -3.94 -7.73 -30.39
CA GLY A 48 -5.24 -8.36 -30.69
C GLY A 48 -5.33 -9.85 -30.37
N HIS A 49 -4.39 -10.40 -29.59
CA HIS A 49 -4.41 -11.78 -29.10
C HIS A 49 -4.92 -11.86 -27.64
N SER A 50 -5.47 -13.00 -27.24
CA SER A 50 -5.81 -13.24 -25.84
C SER A 50 -4.54 -13.33 -24.99
N THR A 51 -4.49 -12.60 -23.89
CA THR A 51 -3.39 -12.70 -22.91
C THR A 51 -3.53 -14.00 -22.11
N ALA A 52 -2.41 -14.63 -21.77
CA ALA A 52 -2.38 -15.84 -20.95
C ALA A 52 -3.07 -15.61 -19.61
N LEU A 53 -3.76 -16.63 -19.09
CA LEU A 53 -4.53 -16.54 -17.83
C LEU A 53 -3.65 -16.06 -16.67
N VAL A 54 -2.43 -16.59 -16.55
CA VAL A 54 -1.52 -16.25 -15.45
C VAL A 54 -1.12 -14.77 -15.49
N ASP A 55 -0.77 -14.25 -16.66
CA ASP A 55 -0.33 -12.85 -16.82
C ASP A 55 -1.50 -11.88 -16.67
N ALA A 56 -2.68 -12.22 -17.18
CA ALA A 56 -3.91 -11.42 -16.97
C ALA A 56 -4.34 -11.42 -15.49
N ALA A 57 -4.28 -12.58 -14.82
CA ALA A 57 -4.58 -12.70 -13.39
C ALA A 57 -3.56 -11.94 -12.53
N PHE A 58 -2.27 -12.09 -12.83
CA PHE A 58 -1.19 -11.38 -12.14
C PHE A 58 -1.36 -9.86 -12.24
N THR A 59 -1.62 -9.35 -13.46
CA THR A 59 -1.86 -7.92 -13.69
C THR A 59 -3.12 -7.44 -12.99
N ALA A 60 -4.23 -8.20 -13.03
CA ALA A 60 -5.47 -7.84 -12.34
C ALA A 60 -5.27 -7.80 -10.82
N VAL A 61 -4.60 -8.81 -10.24
CA VAL A 61 -4.28 -8.86 -8.81
C VAL A 61 -3.37 -7.70 -8.43
N SER A 62 -2.33 -7.44 -9.21
CA SER A 62 -1.38 -6.34 -8.99
C SER A 62 -2.08 -4.97 -9.07
N CYS A 63 -3.01 -4.75 -10.02
CA CYS A 63 -3.80 -3.52 -10.13
C CYS A 63 -4.73 -3.33 -8.91
N VAL A 64 -5.49 -4.35 -8.52
CA VAL A 64 -6.47 -4.26 -7.41
C VAL A 64 -5.77 -4.21 -6.06
N SER A 65 -4.65 -4.92 -5.88
CA SER A 65 -3.83 -4.80 -4.67
C SER A 65 -3.00 -3.52 -4.64
N VAL A 66 -2.95 -2.79 -5.79
CA VAL A 66 -2.19 -1.55 -5.94
C VAL A 66 -0.70 -1.83 -5.69
N THR A 67 -0.16 -2.86 -6.34
CA THR A 67 1.22 -3.32 -6.15
C THR A 67 2.17 -2.79 -7.21
N GLY A 68 1.86 -2.98 -8.51
CA GLY A 68 2.70 -2.52 -9.60
C GLY A 68 3.72 -3.54 -10.13
N LEU A 69 3.83 -4.73 -9.55
CA LEU A 69 4.59 -5.80 -10.18
C LEU A 69 3.90 -6.23 -11.48
N ALA A 70 4.67 -6.45 -12.52
CA ALA A 70 4.18 -6.79 -13.85
C ALA A 70 4.97 -7.96 -14.44
N THR A 71 4.25 -8.89 -15.08
CA THR A 71 4.83 -10.03 -15.81
C THR A 71 4.99 -9.72 -17.29
N VAL A 72 4.30 -8.68 -17.78
CA VAL A 72 4.35 -8.18 -19.15
C VAL A 72 4.55 -6.67 -19.15
N ASP A 73 5.17 -6.16 -20.19
CA ASP A 73 5.39 -4.71 -20.31
C ASP A 73 4.06 -3.97 -20.38
N THR A 74 3.86 -3.03 -19.47
CA THR A 74 2.58 -2.30 -19.33
C THR A 74 2.31 -1.38 -20.50
N TYR A 75 3.35 -0.77 -21.08
CA TYR A 75 3.19 0.20 -22.15
C TYR A 75 2.94 -0.47 -23.49
N TYR A 76 3.70 -1.52 -23.84
CA TYR A 76 3.66 -2.17 -25.15
C TYR A 76 2.63 -3.29 -25.25
N HIS A 77 2.36 -4.03 -24.16
CA HIS A 77 1.46 -5.20 -24.21
C HIS A 77 -0.02 -4.82 -24.20
N TRP A 78 -0.41 -3.81 -23.40
CA TRP A 78 -1.83 -3.47 -23.21
C TRP A 78 -2.30 -2.42 -24.22
N SER A 79 -3.44 -2.68 -24.86
CA SER A 79 -4.17 -1.71 -25.68
C SER A 79 -4.68 -0.54 -24.81
N LEU A 80 -5.19 0.51 -25.44
CA LEU A 80 -5.86 1.60 -24.71
C LEU A 80 -7.02 1.08 -23.84
N PHE A 81 -7.80 0.11 -24.34
CA PHE A 81 -8.87 -0.53 -23.56
C PHE A 81 -8.31 -1.27 -22.35
N GLY A 82 -7.25 -2.08 -22.53
CA GLY A 82 -6.58 -2.77 -21.42
C GLY A 82 -6.04 -1.80 -20.37
N LYS A 83 -5.41 -0.70 -20.79
CA LYS A 83 -4.93 0.36 -19.88
C LYS A 83 -6.07 1.04 -19.12
N ILE A 84 -7.22 1.29 -19.74
CA ILE A 84 -8.41 1.83 -19.06
C ILE A 84 -8.93 0.84 -18.01
N VAL A 85 -9.00 -0.46 -18.34
CA VAL A 85 -9.39 -1.51 -17.37
C VAL A 85 -8.43 -1.50 -16.18
N MET A 86 -7.10 -1.47 -16.42
CA MET A 86 -6.10 -1.39 -15.35
C MET A 86 -6.32 -0.16 -14.45
N VAL A 87 -6.51 1.02 -15.01
CA VAL A 87 -6.75 2.26 -14.25
C VAL A 87 -8.01 2.16 -13.38
N ILE A 88 -9.09 1.58 -13.91
CA ILE A 88 -10.32 1.35 -13.13
C ILE A 88 -10.04 0.38 -11.95
N LEU A 89 -9.31 -0.70 -12.20
CA LEU A 89 -8.92 -1.66 -11.15
C LEU A 89 -8.03 -1.02 -10.08
N ILE A 90 -7.07 -0.19 -10.48
CA ILE A 90 -6.20 0.58 -9.60
C ILE A 90 -7.03 1.54 -8.72
N GLN A 91 -7.98 2.25 -9.33
CA GLN A 91 -8.84 3.19 -8.60
C GLN A 91 -9.74 2.49 -7.58
N LEU A 92 -10.32 1.32 -7.96
CA LEU A 92 -11.09 0.46 -7.05
C LEU A 92 -10.25 -0.04 -5.88
N GLY A 93 -9.04 -0.48 -6.16
CA GLY A 93 -8.09 -0.94 -5.17
C GLY A 93 -7.61 0.17 -4.25
N GLY A 94 -7.19 1.31 -4.81
CA GLY A 94 -6.60 2.44 -4.08
C GLY A 94 -7.55 3.14 -3.13
N LEU A 95 -8.77 3.43 -3.57
CA LEU A 95 -9.80 4.03 -2.73
C LEU A 95 -10.45 3.05 -1.74
N GLY A 96 -10.28 1.76 -1.95
CA GLY A 96 -11.03 0.71 -1.27
C GLY A 96 -12.38 0.43 -1.94
N ILE A 97 -12.69 -0.84 -2.14
CA ILE A 97 -13.86 -1.28 -2.90
C ILE A 97 -15.17 -0.78 -2.26
N VAL A 98 -15.24 -0.78 -0.92
CA VAL A 98 -16.45 -0.35 -0.18
C VAL A 98 -16.64 1.16 -0.29
N SER A 99 -15.55 1.93 -0.17
CA SER A 99 -15.59 3.39 -0.33
C SER A 99 -16.03 3.75 -1.74
N PHE A 100 -15.46 3.11 -2.77
CA PHE A 100 -15.80 3.38 -4.18
C PHE A 100 -17.25 3.02 -4.51
N THR A 101 -17.74 1.86 -4.10
CA THR A 101 -19.15 1.45 -4.31
C THR A 101 -20.12 2.36 -3.58
N THR A 102 -19.73 2.87 -2.41
CA THR A 102 -20.52 3.87 -1.67
C THR A 102 -20.61 5.20 -2.42
N ILE A 103 -19.49 5.63 -3.03
CA ILE A 103 -19.45 6.84 -3.86
C ILE A 103 -20.42 6.73 -5.04
N ILE A 104 -20.37 5.61 -5.77
CA ILE A 104 -21.30 5.35 -6.88
C ILE A 104 -22.75 5.38 -6.39
N ALA A 105 -23.06 4.72 -5.27
CA ALA A 105 -24.41 4.75 -4.71
C ALA A 105 -24.89 6.16 -4.36
N LEU A 106 -24.00 7.00 -3.81
CA LEU A 106 -24.31 8.40 -3.50
C LEU A 106 -24.56 9.25 -4.76
N VAL A 107 -23.74 9.08 -5.80
CA VAL A 107 -23.90 9.78 -7.09
C VAL A 107 -25.22 9.41 -7.75
N LEU A 108 -25.62 8.13 -7.66
CA LEU A 108 -26.90 7.63 -8.17
C LEU A 108 -28.10 7.98 -7.27
N GLY A 109 -27.90 8.76 -6.20
CA GLY A 109 -28.96 9.17 -5.27
C GLY A 109 -29.53 8.03 -4.41
N ARG A 110 -28.85 6.87 -4.35
CA ARG A 110 -29.32 5.71 -3.57
C ARG A 110 -28.97 5.88 -2.09
N ARG A 111 -29.86 5.43 -1.20
CA ARG A 111 -29.62 5.42 0.25
C ARG A 111 -28.66 4.28 0.61
N VAL A 112 -27.58 4.64 1.33
CA VAL A 112 -26.62 3.65 1.84
C VAL A 112 -27.20 2.96 3.08
N GLY A 113 -27.48 1.66 2.98
CA GLY A 113 -28.05 0.85 4.06
C GLY A 113 -27.07 0.68 5.23
N LEU A 114 -27.59 0.25 6.40
CA LEU A 114 -26.81 0.07 7.63
C LEU A 114 -25.62 -0.89 7.45
N LYS A 115 -25.81 -2.00 6.74
CA LYS A 115 -24.75 -2.99 6.46
C LYS A 115 -23.57 -2.35 5.72
N ASN A 116 -23.85 -1.57 4.67
CA ASN A 116 -22.80 -0.88 3.91
C ASN A 116 -22.11 0.23 4.72
N ARG A 117 -22.81 0.87 5.67
CA ARG A 117 -22.19 1.85 6.58
C ARG A 117 -21.24 1.20 7.58
N VAL A 118 -21.55 0.01 8.07
CA VAL A 118 -20.65 -0.76 8.95
C VAL A 118 -19.40 -1.19 8.19
N LEU A 119 -19.56 -1.71 6.95
CA LEU A 119 -18.44 -2.03 6.07
C LEU A 119 -17.56 -0.81 5.78
N LEU A 120 -18.18 0.32 5.52
CA LEU A 120 -17.49 1.57 5.25
C LEU A 120 -16.75 2.10 6.49
N SER A 121 -17.28 1.90 7.72
CA SER A 121 -16.58 2.32 8.94
C SER A 121 -15.29 1.56 9.17
N GLU A 122 -15.26 0.27 8.83
CA GLU A 122 -14.05 -0.57 8.86
C GLU A 122 -13.06 -0.15 7.77
N ASP A 123 -13.52 0.03 6.53
CA ASP A 123 -12.71 0.43 5.38
C ASP A 123 -12.05 1.82 5.61
N VAL A 124 -12.79 2.77 6.20
CA VAL A 124 -12.31 4.12 6.54
C VAL A 124 -11.63 4.17 7.92
N GLY A 125 -11.71 3.09 8.73
CA GLY A 125 -11.07 3.00 10.05
C GLY A 125 -11.63 3.98 11.07
N GLN A 126 -12.93 4.26 11.06
CA GLN A 126 -13.59 5.12 12.03
C GLN A 126 -14.49 4.37 13.00
N ASP A 127 -14.29 4.61 14.30
CA ASP A 127 -15.21 4.16 15.36
C ASP A 127 -16.50 4.99 15.30
N GLY A 128 -17.50 4.51 14.54
CA GLY A 128 -18.84 5.09 14.51
C GLY A 128 -19.36 5.51 13.15
N MET A 129 -20.69 5.44 13.00
CA MET A 129 -21.39 5.70 11.74
C MET A 129 -21.70 7.20 11.47
N LYS A 130 -21.45 8.09 12.45
CA LYS A 130 -21.75 9.52 12.30
C LYS A 130 -20.71 10.20 11.40
N GLY A 131 -21.17 10.89 10.37
CA GLY A 131 -20.29 11.66 9.48
C GLY A 131 -19.54 10.86 8.42
N LEU A 132 -19.68 9.54 8.38
CA LEU A 132 -18.94 8.64 7.50
C LEU A 132 -19.12 9.00 6.01
N LEU A 133 -20.35 9.25 5.58
CA LEU A 133 -20.65 9.66 4.21
C LEU A 133 -20.02 11.02 3.85
N HIS A 134 -19.92 11.93 4.82
CA HIS A 134 -19.28 13.22 4.62
C HIS A 134 -17.76 13.08 4.45
N ILE A 135 -17.15 12.17 5.22
CA ILE A 135 -15.72 11.86 5.10
C ILE A 135 -15.44 11.20 3.76
N THR A 136 -16.26 10.22 3.34
CA THR A 136 -16.12 9.57 2.03
C THR A 136 -16.24 10.57 0.89
N LYS A 137 -17.20 11.52 0.94
CA LYS A 137 -17.32 12.59 -0.04
C LYS A 137 -16.07 13.49 -0.08
N LYS A 138 -15.54 13.88 1.10
CA LYS A 138 -14.31 14.67 1.18
C LYS A 138 -13.12 13.91 0.62
N LEU A 139 -13.02 12.61 0.93
CA LEU A 139 -11.98 11.71 0.41
C LEU A 139 -12.02 11.70 -1.13
N THR A 140 -13.21 11.50 -1.71
CA THR A 140 -13.40 11.49 -3.16
C THR A 140 -12.92 12.78 -3.82
N ILE A 141 -13.39 13.93 -3.30
CA ILE A 141 -13.00 15.24 -3.83
C ILE A 141 -11.48 15.42 -3.73
N TYR A 142 -10.88 15.06 -2.59
CA TYR A 142 -9.44 15.15 -2.35
C TYR A 142 -8.66 14.32 -3.37
N THR A 143 -9.05 13.05 -3.60
CA THR A 143 -8.43 12.14 -4.55
C THR A 143 -8.49 12.70 -5.97
N PHE A 144 -9.69 12.99 -6.48
CA PHE A 144 -9.84 13.48 -7.85
C PHE A 144 -9.15 14.85 -8.07
N CYS A 145 -9.14 15.75 -7.08
CA CYS A 145 -8.39 17.00 -7.20
C CYS A 145 -6.87 16.74 -7.32
N ALA A 146 -6.32 15.83 -6.50
CA ALA A 146 -4.90 15.50 -6.57
C ALA A 146 -4.55 14.81 -7.90
N GLU A 147 -5.37 13.88 -8.37
CA GLU A 147 -5.20 13.16 -9.63
C GLU A 147 -5.30 14.08 -10.85
N ILE A 148 -6.23 15.03 -10.87
CA ILE A 148 -6.38 16.01 -11.95
C ILE A 148 -5.15 16.93 -11.99
N ILE A 149 -4.74 17.49 -10.86
CA ILE A 149 -3.57 18.37 -10.79
C ILE A 149 -2.32 17.61 -11.23
N GLY A 150 -2.09 16.41 -10.70
CA GLY A 150 -0.96 15.57 -11.08
C GLY A 150 -0.99 15.16 -12.55
N GLY A 151 -2.20 14.86 -13.08
CA GLY A 151 -2.38 14.52 -14.49
C GLY A 151 -2.04 15.66 -15.44
N ILE A 152 -2.46 16.90 -15.11
CA ILE A 152 -2.07 18.09 -15.87
C ILE A 152 -0.56 18.28 -15.86
N LEU A 153 0.09 18.13 -14.69
CA LEU A 153 1.54 18.27 -14.58
C LEU A 153 2.26 17.17 -15.38
N TYR A 154 1.83 15.91 -15.30
CA TYR A 154 2.39 14.83 -16.14
C TYR A 154 2.16 15.08 -17.63
N THR A 155 1.00 15.57 -18.03
CA THR A 155 0.72 15.90 -19.44
C THR A 155 1.71 16.92 -19.98
N ILE A 156 1.99 17.99 -19.22
CA ILE A 156 2.98 19.02 -19.59
C ILE A 156 4.38 18.42 -19.73
N GLN A 157 4.76 17.51 -18.81
CA GLN A 157 6.08 16.90 -18.78
C GLN A 157 6.28 15.86 -19.88
N LEU A 158 5.25 15.08 -20.19
CA LEU A 158 5.31 14.01 -21.18
C LEU A 158 5.09 14.52 -22.63
N TYR A 159 4.45 15.68 -22.80
CA TYR A 159 4.14 16.24 -24.14
C TYR A 159 5.34 16.32 -25.09
N PRO A 160 6.54 16.76 -24.65
CA PRO A 160 7.72 16.81 -25.51
C PRO A 160 8.19 15.44 -26.03
N TYR A 161 7.83 14.34 -25.32
CA TYR A 161 8.30 12.98 -25.64
C TYR A 161 7.28 12.17 -26.43
N ILE A 162 5.99 12.30 -26.11
CA ILE A 162 4.91 11.45 -26.69
C ILE A 162 3.79 12.24 -27.36
N GLY A 163 3.93 13.57 -27.50
CA GLY A 163 2.95 14.42 -28.19
C GLY A 163 1.54 14.34 -27.59
N ASP A 164 0.51 14.26 -28.44
CA ASP A 164 -0.91 14.26 -28.03
C ASP A 164 -1.29 13.09 -27.11
N ALA A 165 -0.54 11.99 -27.14
CA ALA A 165 -0.73 10.86 -26.25
C ALA A 165 -0.47 11.23 -24.77
N ALA A 166 0.25 12.33 -24.51
CA ALA A 166 0.57 12.79 -23.15
C ALA A 166 -0.67 13.08 -22.31
N LEU A 167 -1.79 13.51 -22.92
CA LEU A 167 -3.01 13.86 -22.17
C LEU A 167 -3.59 12.63 -21.44
N TYR A 168 -3.90 11.57 -22.16
CA TYR A 168 -4.49 10.37 -21.54
C TYR A 168 -3.46 9.61 -20.70
N THR A 169 -2.20 9.55 -21.15
CA THR A 169 -1.12 8.90 -20.44
C THR A 169 -0.81 9.62 -19.12
N GLY A 170 -0.78 10.96 -19.12
CA GLY A 170 -0.55 11.76 -17.93
C GLY A 170 -1.63 11.57 -16.88
N ILE A 171 -2.91 11.49 -17.29
CA ILE A 171 -4.01 11.19 -16.37
C ILE A 171 -3.88 9.78 -15.79
N MET A 172 -3.62 8.77 -16.64
CA MET A 172 -3.44 7.38 -16.19
C MET A 172 -2.27 7.26 -15.21
N GLN A 173 -1.15 7.92 -15.52
CA GLN A 173 0.05 7.93 -14.66
C GLN A 173 -0.23 8.63 -13.33
N SER A 174 -0.97 9.72 -13.32
CA SER A 174 -1.35 10.42 -12.09
C SER A 174 -2.19 9.54 -11.16
N ILE A 175 -3.16 8.82 -11.72
CA ILE A 175 -3.99 7.86 -10.97
C ILE A 175 -3.12 6.73 -10.39
N SER A 176 -2.24 6.15 -11.22
CA SER A 176 -1.31 5.10 -10.76
C SER A 176 -0.42 5.61 -9.61
N THR A 177 0.15 6.81 -9.77
CA THR A 177 1.07 7.39 -8.79
C THR A 177 0.35 7.80 -7.49
N PHE A 178 -0.81 8.44 -7.57
CA PHE A 178 -1.59 8.82 -6.39
C PHE A 178 -2.11 7.60 -5.62
N CYS A 179 -2.60 6.60 -6.34
CA CYS A 179 -3.01 5.33 -5.74
C CYS A 179 -1.83 4.49 -5.24
N ASN A 180 -0.57 4.90 -5.52
CA ASN A 180 0.63 4.13 -5.21
C ASN A 180 0.63 2.75 -5.88
N ALA A 181 0.21 2.68 -7.15
CA ALA A 181 0.03 1.42 -7.86
C ALA A 181 1.28 0.95 -8.61
N GLY A 182 2.27 1.81 -8.82
CA GLY A 182 3.56 1.46 -9.42
C GLY A 182 3.57 1.16 -10.92
N PHE A 183 2.41 1.18 -11.59
CA PHE A 183 2.35 0.97 -13.03
C PHE A 183 2.79 2.21 -13.80
N ILE A 184 3.61 2.00 -14.85
CA ILE A 184 4.08 3.03 -15.77
C ILE A 184 3.30 2.88 -17.08
N PHE A 185 2.60 3.95 -17.51
CA PHE A 185 1.78 3.96 -18.71
C PHE A 185 2.47 4.60 -19.93
N PHE A 186 3.76 4.88 -19.84
CA PHE A 186 4.64 5.35 -20.89
C PHE A 186 5.88 4.46 -20.94
N ASP A 187 6.81 4.75 -21.85
CA ASP A 187 8.03 3.96 -22.03
C ASP A 187 8.80 3.80 -20.71
N ASN A 188 9.15 2.56 -20.35
CA ASN A 188 9.80 2.22 -19.09
C ASN A 188 11.19 2.87 -18.92
N ASP A 189 11.84 3.26 -20.00
CA ASP A 189 13.15 3.94 -19.95
C ASP A 189 13.04 5.44 -19.67
N LEU A 190 11.86 6.01 -19.87
CA LEU A 190 11.65 7.45 -19.70
C LEU A 190 11.86 7.96 -18.28
N PRO A 191 11.44 7.26 -17.19
CA PRO A 191 11.72 7.70 -15.83
C PRO A 191 13.22 7.78 -15.51
N TYR A 192 14.03 6.88 -16.08
CA TYR A 192 15.49 6.92 -15.93
C TYR A 192 16.09 8.13 -16.64
N ALA A 193 15.60 8.47 -17.84
CA ALA A 193 15.99 9.67 -18.54
C ALA A 193 15.57 10.96 -17.82
N MET A 194 14.46 10.91 -17.07
CA MET A 194 13.89 12.05 -16.31
C MET A 194 14.42 12.17 -14.87
N VAL A 195 15.49 11.44 -14.49
CA VAL A 195 16.08 11.50 -13.13
C VAL A 195 16.47 12.93 -12.72
N GLY A 196 16.84 13.79 -13.67
CA GLY A 196 17.19 15.18 -13.47
C GLY A 196 16.03 16.17 -13.62
N ASP A 197 14.86 15.74 -14.06
CA ASP A 197 13.69 16.61 -14.21
C ASP A 197 13.05 16.90 -12.85
N VAL A 198 13.23 18.14 -12.40
CA VAL A 198 12.74 18.58 -11.08
C VAL A 198 11.22 18.50 -10.99
N LEU A 199 10.51 18.89 -12.05
CA LEU A 199 9.05 18.94 -12.03
C LEU A 199 8.47 17.52 -12.00
N PHE A 200 9.02 16.60 -12.81
CA PHE A 200 8.63 15.17 -12.81
C PHE A 200 8.83 14.55 -11.43
N ASN A 201 10.02 14.71 -10.85
CA ASN A 201 10.35 14.13 -9.56
C ASN A 201 9.48 14.70 -8.43
N ILE A 202 9.29 16.04 -8.37
CA ILE A 202 8.47 16.66 -7.32
C ILE A 202 7.01 16.25 -7.47
N ASN A 203 6.43 16.26 -8.69
CA ASN A 203 5.06 15.82 -8.94
C ASN A 203 4.85 14.39 -8.48
N THR A 204 5.73 13.48 -8.92
CA THR A 204 5.66 12.07 -8.56
C THR A 204 5.77 11.86 -7.04
N MET A 205 6.80 12.42 -6.42
CA MET A 205 7.01 12.32 -4.97
C MET A 205 5.85 12.91 -4.16
N ALA A 206 5.30 14.03 -4.60
CA ALA A 206 4.16 14.66 -3.92
C ALA A 206 2.92 13.78 -3.98
N LEU A 207 2.58 13.23 -5.16
CA LEU A 207 1.44 12.32 -5.32
C LEU A 207 1.59 11.06 -4.45
N ILE A 208 2.78 10.45 -4.42
CA ILE A 208 3.09 9.28 -3.59
C ILE A 208 2.87 9.59 -2.10
N VAL A 209 3.44 10.70 -1.62
CA VAL A 209 3.34 11.08 -0.21
C VAL A 209 1.88 11.42 0.15
N ILE A 210 1.19 12.18 -0.69
CA ILE A 210 -0.21 12.59 -0.48
C ILE A 210 -1.15 11.38 -0.45
N GLY A 211 -0.98 10.41 -1.35
CA GLY A 211 -1.76 9.17 -1.39
C GLY A 211 -1.45 8.22 -0.23
N GLY A 212 -0.14 8.08 0.11
CA GLY A 212 0.34 7.15 1.14
C GLY A 212 0.30 7.66 2.58
N PHE A 213 0.03 8.95 2.82
CA PHE A 213 0.07 9.52 4.18
C PHE A 213 -1.09 9.09 5.08
N GLY A 214 -2.24 8.77 4.49
CA GLY A 214 -3.46 8.39 5.20
C GLY A 214 -4.47 9.55 5.32
N TYR A 215 -5.68 9.29 4.87
CA TYR A 215 -6.72 10.31 4.72
C TYR A 215 -7.15 10.96 6.03
N LEU A 216 -7.22 10.17 7.12
CA LEU A 216 -7.60 10.70 8.43
C LEU A 216 -6.56 11.68 8.97
N ALA A 217 -5.27 11.38 8.79
CA ALA A 217 -4.18 12.26 9.20
C ALA A 217 -4.17 13.55 8.36
N THR A 218 -4.38 13.45 7.04
CA THR A 218 -4.47 14.59 6.14
C THR A 218 -5.63 15.52 6.51
N PHE A 219 -6.83 14.97 6.79
CA PHE A 219 -7.98 15.77 7.19
C PHE A 219 -7.83 16.40 8.59
N ASP A 220 -7.13 15.73 9.49
CA ASP A 220 -6.80 16.28 10.81
C ASP A 220 -5.88 17.50 10.66
N ILE A 221 -4.83 17.41 9.86
CA ILE A 221 -3.94 18.55 9.55
C ILE A 221 -4.74 19.70 8.90
N TRP A 222 -5.61 19.38 7.95
CA TRP A 222 -6.40 20.40 7.28
C TRP A 222 -7.40 21.09 8.22
N SER A 223 -8.02 20.36 9.13
CA SER A 223 -8.96 20.94 10.11
C SER A 223 -8.27 21.88 11.10
N HIS A 224 -6.99 21.61 11.44
CA HIS A 224 -6.19 22.41 12.37
C HIS A 224 -5.27 23.44 11.68
N ARG A 225 -5.40 23.65 10.35
CA ARG A 225 -4.51 24.54 9.58
C ARG A 225 -4.45 25.99 10.09
N LYS A 226 -5.52 26.46 10.76
CA LYS A 226 -5.57 27.83 11.35
C LYS A 226 -4.81 27.94 12.66
N LEU A 227 -4.76 26.87 13.45
CA LEU A 227 -4.11 26.85 14.78
C LEU A 227 -2.59 26.67 14.69
N ARG A 228 -2.07 26.07 13.61
CA ARG A 228 -0.64 25.83 13.31
C ARG A 228 0.20 25.23 14.46
N ARG A 229 -0.42 24.57 15.45
CA ARG A 229 0.27 23.99 16.60
C ARG A 229 0.30 22.48 16.47
N PHE A 230 1.50 21.90 16.49
CA PHE A 230 1.69 20.44 16.50
C PHE A 230 0.98 19.75 17.67
N VAL A 231 0.87 20.46 18.81
CA VAL A 231 0.22 19.95 20.04
C VAL A 231 -1.25 19.62 19.82
N ASP A 232 -1.97 20.36 18.98
CA ASP A 232 -3.42 20.22 18.75
C ASP A 232 -3.79 19.02 17.87
N LEU A 233 -2.81 18.44 17.17
CA LEU A 233 -3.03 17.29 16.31
C LEU A 233 -3.31 16.01 17.11
N LYS A 234 -4.11 15.11 16.53
CA LYS A 234 -4.36 13.79 17.11
C LYS A 234 -3.07 12.97 17.21
N LEU A 235 -2.99 12.07 18.19
CA LEU A 235 -1.84 11.18 18.38
C LEU A 235 -1.45 10.44 17.11
N HIS A 236 -2.44 9.87 16.42
CA HIS A 236 -2.24 9.18 15.15
C HIS A 236 -1.55 10.06 14.11
N THR A 237 -2.02 11.29 13.93
CA THR A 237 -1.46 12.26 12.97
C THR A 237 -0.01 12.64 13.31
N LYS A 238 0.30 12.81 14.60
CA LYS A 238 1.67 13.08 15.09
C LYS A 238 2.61 11.92 14.75
N ILE A 239 2.19 10.68 15.02
CA ILE A 239 2.97 9.47 14.71
C ILE A 239 3.21 9.38 13.20
N MET A 240 2.18 9.62 12.38
CA MET A 240 2.29 9.58 10.93
C MET A 240 3.25 10.64 10.39
N LEU A 241 3.17 11.87 10.90
CA LEU A 241 4.00 12.98 10.46
C LEU A 241 5.47 12.73 10.80
N VAL A 242 5.76 12.39 12.07
CA VAL A 242 7.12 12.11 12.52
C VAL A 242 7.68 10.86 11.83
N GLY A 243 6.92 9.75 11.79
CA GLY A 243 7.36 8.49 11.19
C GLY A 243 7.66 8.65 9.69
N THR A 244 6.78 9.33 8.95
CA THR A 244 6.99 9.61 7.52
C THR A 244 8.24 10.46 7.28
N THR A 245 8.40 11.55 8.03
CA THR A 245 9.56 12.45 7.88
C THR A 245 10.87 11.74 8.23
N VAL A 246 10.89 10.98 9.33
CA VAL A 246 12.09 10.23 9.75
C VAL A 246 12.49 9.19 8.69
N LEU A 247 11.52 8.44 8.14
CA LEU A 247 11.82 7.45 7.10
C LEU A 247 12.34 8.10 5.82
N ILE A 248 11.76 9.23 5.39
CA ILE A 248 12.26 9.95 4.21
C ILE A 248 13.69 10.43 4.42
N LEU A 249 13.96 11.10 5.52
CA LEU A 249 15.30 11.65 5.79
C LEU A 249 16.34 10.54 5.96
N LEU A 250 16.02 9.51 6.73
CA LEU A 250 16.92 8.38 6.96
C LEU A 250 17.23 7.66 5.64
N GLY A 251 16.19 7.35 4.83
CA GLY A 251 16.38 6.72 3.53
C GLY A 251 17.23 7.58 2.59
N THR A 252 16.94 8.88 2.50
CA THR A 252 17.73 9.80 1.65
C THR A 252 19.21 9.81 2.04
N ILE A 253 19.52 9.87 3.33
CA ILE A 253 20.91 9.84 3.84
C ILE A 253 21.58 8.52 3.48
N ILE A 254 20.88 7.39 3.65
CA ILE A 254 21.43 6.07 3.38
C ILE A 254 21.67 5.89 1.87
N PHE A 255 20.69 6.20 1.01
CA PHE A 255 20.86 6.11 -0.44
C PHE A 255 22.01 6.99 -0.93
N LEU A 256 22.12 8.24 -0.44
CA LEU A 256 23.24 9.11 -0.76
C LEU A 256 24.57 8.53 -0.30
N GLY A 257 24.65 7.99 0.92
CA GLY A 257 25.90 7.48 1.47
C GLY A 257 26.42 6.23 0.75
N VAL A 258 25.51 5.30 0.43
CA VAL A 258 25.88 4.00 -0.16
C VAL A 258 26.05 4.09 -1.68
N GLU A 259 25.16 4.79 -2.38
CA GLU A 259 25.16 4.84 -3.86
C GLU A 259 25.96 6.00 -4.45
N TRP A 260 26.52 6.90 -3.64
CA TRP A 260 27.21 8.12 -4.11
C TRP A 260 28.22 7.87 -5.20
N ALA A 261 29.03 6.84 -5.05
CA ALA A 261 30.13 6.50 -5.96
C ALA A 261 29.81 5.32 -6.90
N ASN A 262 28.60 4.74 -6.83
CA ASN A 262 28.23 3.61 -7.68
C ASN A 262 28.20 4.05 -9.16
N PRO A 263 29.11 3.52 -10.03
CA PRO A 263 29.24 3.97 -11.41
C PRO A 263 28.02 3.64 -12.27
N LYS A 264 27.18 2.71 -11.84
CA LYS A 264 26.00 2.26 -12.59
C LYS A 264 24.73 3.06 -12.24
N THR A 265 24.69 3.68 -11.05
CA THR A 265 23.51 4.39 -10.56
C THR A 265 23.79 5.88 -10.36
N PHE A 266 24.26 6.28 -9.17
CA PHE A 266 24.45 7.70 -8.84
C PHE A 266 25.77 8.27 -9.34
N GLY A 267 26.82 7.45 -9.55
CA GLY A 267 28.15 7.93 -9.93
C GLY A 267 28.16 8.96 -11.06
N PRO A 268 27.52 8.67 -12.23
CA PRO A 268 27.50 9.57 -13.38
C PRO A 268 26.67 10.85 -13.19
N LEU A 269 25.78 10.89 -12.16
CA LEU A 269 24.83 11.99 -12.00
C LEU A 269 25.50 13.25 -11.41
N PRO A 270 25.09 14.46 -11.80
CA PRO A 270 25.43 15.69 -11.11
C PRO A 270 24.96 15.67 -9.63
N ILE A 271 25.62 16.42 -8.76
CA ILE A 271 25.35 16.44 -7.31
C ILE A 271 23.84 16.66 -7.01
N TRP A 272 23.21 17.62 -7.71
CA TRP A 272 21.81 17.93 -7.53
C TRP A 272 20.90 16.73 -7.90
N ASN A 273 21.20 16.06 -9.00
CA ASN A 273 20.43 14.90 -9.45
C ASN A 273 20.63 13.70 -8.50
N LYS A 274 21.82 13.54 -7.90
CA LYS A 274 22.07 12.53 -6.84
C LYS A 274 21.15 12.74 -5.64
N VAL A 275 21.03 13.99 -5.17
CA VAL A 275 20.14 14.32 -4.04
C VAL A 275 18.67 14.06 -4.41
N MET A 276 18.25 14.45 -5.62
CA MET A 276 16.90 14.24 -6.10
C MET A 276 16.58 12.74 -6.25
N ALA A 277 17.50 11.97 -6.85
CA ALA A 277 17.36 10.52 -6.99
C ALA A 277 17.31 9.83 -5.61
N ALA A 278 18.16 10.21 -4.67
CA ALA A 278 18.16 9.64 -3.32
C ALA A 278 16.86 9.93 -2.57
N LEU A 279 16.34 11.16 -2.70
CA LEU A 279 15.04 11.52 -2.12
C LEU A 279 13.91 10.70 -2.76
N PHE A 280 13.93 10.55 -4.08
CA PHE A 280 12.97 9.73 -4.81
C PHE A 280 13.03 8.28 -4.35
N GLN A 281 14.23 7.66 -4.31
CA GLN A 281 14.43 6.29 -3.89
C GLN A 281 14.14 6.06 -2.39
N SER A 282 14.13 7.10 -1.57
CA SER A 282 13.65 7.03 -0.19
C SER A 282 12.12 7.03 -0.06
N ILE A 283 11.43 7.68 -1.00
CA ILE A 283 9.97 7.82 -0.99
C ILE A 283 9.29 6.62 -1.66
N THR A 284 9.81 6.15 -2.78
CA THR A 284 9.18 5.09 -3.59
C THR A 284 8.99 3.74 -2.89
N PRO A 285 9.88 3.25 -1.98
CA PRO A 285 9.67 1.98 -1.27
C PRO A 285 8.43 1.98 -0.36
N ARG A 286 7.85 3.15 -0.09
CA ARG A 286 6.61 3.26 0.68
C ARG A 286 5.39 3.08 -0.22
N THR A 287 5.36 1.94 -0.89
CA THR A 287 4.25 1.43 -1.71
C THR A 287 3.99 2.15 -3.04
N ALA A 288 5.02 2.79 -3.65
CA ALA A 288 4.80 3.53 -4.90
C ALA A 288 5.31 2.82 -6.16
N GLY A 289 6.40 2.05 -6.06
CA GLY A 289 6.88 1.18 -7.13
C GLY A 289 7.51 1.87 -8.35
N LEU A 290 7.56 3.18 -8.37
CA LEU A 290 8.21 3.94 -9.45
C LEU A 290 9.71 4.07 -9.16
N ALA A 291 10.54 3.92 -10.19
CA ALA A 291 12.00 3.98 -10.06
C ALA A 291 12.58 4.95 -11.09
N THR A 292 13.57 5.74 -10.68
CA THR A 292 14.38 6.60 -11.55
C THR A 292 15.81 6.08 -11.70
N VAL A 293 16.12 4.95 -11.08
CA VAL A 293 17.36 4.17 -11.22
C VAL A 293 17.04 2.69 -11.23
N ASP A 294 17.83 1.89 -11.95
CA ASP A 294 17.61 0.45 -12.03
C ASP A 294 18.01 -0.23 -10.71
N TYR A 295 17.06 -0.96 -10.11
CA TYR A 295 17.27 -1.71 -8.88
C TYR A 295 18.20 -2.92 -9.05
N ASN A 296 18.37 -3.42 -10.28
CA ASN A 296 19.32 -4.49 -10.58
C ASN A 296 20.78 -4.05 -10.40
N ASP A 297 21.05 -2.74 -10.55
CA ASP A 297 22.39 -2.15 -10.51
C ASP A 297 22.76 -1.54 -9.15
N LEU A 298 21.84 -1.58 -8.17
CA LEU A 298 22.08 -1.11 -6.81
C LEU A 298 23.00 -2.05 -6.02
N HIS A 299 23.72 -1.51 -5.05
CA HIS A 299 24.50 -2.32 -4.11
C HIS A 299 23.61 -3.28 -3.31
N PRO A 300 24.07 -4.52 -2.98
CA PRO A 300 23.29 -5.47 -2.18
C PRO A 300 22.84 -4.92 -0.83
N ILE A 301 23.64 -4.05 -0.21
CA ILE A 301 23.28 -3.39 1.06
C ILE A 301 22.09 -2.42 0.84
N THR A 302 22.05 -1.72 -0.28
CA THR A 302 20.95 -0.82 -0.64
C THR A 302 19.67 -1.60 -0.89
N LEU A 303 19.75 -2.75 -1.59
CA LEU A 303 18.62 -3.66 -1.77
C LEU A 303 18.08 -4.15 -0.42
N PHE A 304 18.96 -4.56 0.50
CA PHE A 304 18.55 -5.01 1.82
C PHE A 304 17.86 -3.92 2.64
N ILE A 305 18.37 -2.70 2.61
CA ILE A 305 17.74 -1.57 3.28
C ILE A 305 16.41 -1.22 2.63
N THR A 306 16.30 -1.30 1.30
CA THR A 306 15.05 -1.09 0.58
C THR A 306 14.01 -2.14 0.97
N ILE A 307 14.39 -3.40 1.17
CA ILE A 307 13.52 -4.47 1.69
C ILE A 307 12.90 -4.05 3.03
N ILE A 308 13.71 -3.50 3.95
CA ILE A 308 13.21 -3.01 5.25
C ILE A 308 12.21 -1.87 5.05
N PHE A 309 12.49 -0.92 4.16
CA PHE A 309 11.57 0.20 3.88
C PHE A 309 10.28 -0.25 3.17
N MET A 310 10.35 -1.23 2.28
CA MET A 310 9.18 -1.83 1.63
C MET A 310 8.28 -2.57 2.63
N PHE A 311 8.89 -3.26 3.61
CA PHE A 311 8.15 -3.90 4.68
C PHE A 311 7.40 -2.89 5.56
N ILE A 312 8.00 -1.69 5.78
CA ILE A 312 7.36 -0.55 6.45
C ILE A 312 6.55 0.22 5.40
N GLY A 313 5.34 -0.24 5.15
CA GLY A 313 4.46 0.34 4.13
C GLY A 313 3.93 1.74 4.46
N ALA A 314 2.84 2.10 3.82
CA ALA A 314 2.20 3.40 3.94
C ALA A 314 1.43 3.58 5.27
N GLY A 315 0.78 4.72 5.44
CA GLY A 315 -0.09 5.00 6.58
C GLY A 315 -1.36 4.16 6.60
N PRO A 316 -1.98 3.96 7.77
CA PRO A 316 -3.33 3.42 7.86
C PRO A 316 -4.31 4.32 7.09
N ASN A 317 -5.33 3.71 6.50
CA ASN A 317 -6.33 4.42 5.70
C ASN A 317 -5.70 5.27 4.59
N SER A 318 -4.80 4.68 3.83
CA SER A 318 -4.14 5.23 2.65
C SER A 318 -4.28 4.28 1.47
N THR A 319 -3.78 4.69 0.33
CA THR A 319 -3.77 3.86 -0.88
C THR A 319 -2.82 2.67 -0.81
N GLY A 320 -1.75 2.74 0.00
CA GLY A 320 -0.73 1.68 0.08
C GLY A 320 -1.06 0.51 1.02
N GLY A 321 -0.38 -0.63 0.85
CA GLY A 321 -0.52 -1.86 1.65
C GLY A 321 0.58 -2.06 2.69
N GLY A 322 0.97 -3.30 2.94
CA GLY A 322 2.05 -3.69 3.85
C GLY A 322 1.78 -3.39 5.33
N VAL A 323 2.82 -3.55 6.16
CA VAL A 323 2.78 -3.21 7.60
C VAL A 323 2.78 -1.69 7.76
N LYS A 324 1.76 -1.15 8.39
CA LYS A 324 1.58 0.31 8.49
C LYS A 324 2.64 0.98 9.36
N ILE A 325 3.03 2.21 8.99
CA ILE A 325 3.99 3.03 9.76
C ILE A 325 3.57 3.13 11.24
N SER A 326 2.27 3.32 11.52
CA SER A 326 1.76 3.37 12.89
C SER A 326 1.95 2.06 13.66
N THR A 327 1.86 0.90 12.99
CA THR A 327 2.08 -0.42 13.59
C THR A 327 3.54 -0.57 14.03
N ILE A 328 4.49 -0.23 13.17
CA ILE A 328 5.92 -0.24 13.50
C ILE A 328 6.24 0.77 14.61
N ALA A 329 5.68 1.98 14.53
CA ALA A 329 5.88 3.00 15.55
C ALA A 329 5.38 2.54 16.93
N VAL A 330 4.20 1.91 17.01
CA VAL A 330 3.64 1.36 18.25
C VAL A 330 4.54 0.26 18.82
N ALA A 331 5.01 -0.68 17.99
CA ALA A 331 5.92 -1.75 18.43
C ALA A 331 7.26 -1.19 18.93
N PHE A 332 7.84 -0.22 18.21
CA PHE A 332 9.08 0.45 18.64
C PHE A 332 8.91 1.19 19.97
N LEU A 333 7.82 1.93 20.15
CA LEU A 333 7.52 2.64 21.38
C LEU A 333 7.30 1.68 22.55
N ALA A 334 6.63 0.54 22.30
CA ALA A 334 6.44 -0.51 23.33
C ALA A 334 7.78 -1.11 23.75
N SER A 335 8.66 -1.42 22.79
CA SER A 335 10.01 -1.91 23.11
C SER A 335 10.82 -0.88 23.92
N ARG A 336 10.77 0.41 23.55
CA ARG A 336 11.41 1.49 24.32
C ARG A 336 10.86 1.59 25.75
N THR A 337 9.55 1.37 25.94
CA THR A 337 8.91 1.38 27.25
C THR A 337 9.46 0.28 28.13
N LEU A 338 9.63 -0.94 27.60
CA LEU A 338 10.23 -2.07 28.30
C LEU A 338 11.69 -1.78 28.73
N PHE A 339 12.50 -1.25 27.83
CA PHE A 339 13.90 -0.87 28.16
C PHE A 339 14.00 0.20 29.23
N ASN A 340 13.00 1.09 29.34
CA ASN A 340 12.96 2.14 30.36
C ASN A 340 12.25 1.71 31.64
N ASN A 341 11.90 0.42 31.83
CA ASN A 341 11.18 -0.13 32.97
C ASN A 341 9.88 0.63 33.30
N ARG A 342 9.16 1.09 32.28
CA ARG A 342 7.87 1.75 32.45
C ARG A 342 6.74 0.76 32.23
N SER A 343 5.65 0.89 32.98
CA SER A 343 4.46 0.02 32.87
C SER A 343 3.60 0.35 31.66
N ASP A 344 3.56 1.61 31.24
CA ASP A 344 2.67 2.11 30.22
C ASP A 344 3.43 2.66 29.00
N THR A 345 2.97 2.31 27.81
CA THR A 345 3.50 2.89 26.57
C THR A 345 2.91 4.28 26.34
N GLU A 346 3.73 5.29 26.52
CA GLU A 346 3.34 6.70 26.40
C GLU A 346 4.13 7.40 25.32
N VAL A 347 3.45 8.26 24.53
CA VAL A 347 4.05 9.14 23.54
C VAL A 347 3.21 10.40 23.37
N PHE A 348 3.83 11.56 23.26
CA PHE A 348 3.17 12.85 23.14
C PHE A 348 2.08 13.08 24.20
N GLU A 349 2.36 12.71 25.47
CA GLU A 349 1.45 12.82 26.62
C GLU A 349 0.14 12.01 26.49
N ARG A 350 0.17 10.95 25.68
CA ARG A 350 -0.95 10.03 25.46
C ARG A 350 -0.50 8.59 25.67
N ARG A 351 -1.36 7.80 26.34
CA ARG A 351 -1.16 6.36 26.56
C ARG A 351 -1.70 5.53 25.40
N ILE A 352 -0.92 4.54 24.96
CA ILE A 352 -1.34 3.52 24.00
C ILE A 352 -1.80 2.30 24.77
N SER A 353 -2.98 1.75 24.44
CA SER A 353 -3.52 0.58 25.13
C SER A 353 -2.68 -0.67 24.86
N LEU A 354 -2.57 -1.56 25.86
CA LEU A 354 -1.87 -2.84 25.73
C LEU A 354 -2.44 -3.70 24.58
N VAL A 355 -3.77 -3.68 24.41
CA VAL A 355 -4.43 -4.38 23.31
C VAL A 355 -3.91 -3.91 21.94
N THR A 356 -3.69 -2.60 21.76
CA THR A 356 -3.10 -2.04 20.53
C THR A 356 -1.66 -2.51 20.33
N VAL A 357 -0.87 -2.57 21.40
CA VAL A 357 0.52 -3.08 21.35
C VAL A 357 0.55 -4.56 20.95
N LEU A 358 -0.28 -5.40 21.59
CA LEU A 358 -0.37 -6.82 21.25
C LEU A 358 -0.82 -7.05 19.80
N LYS A 359 -1.81 -6.29 19.33
CA LYS A 359 -2.23 -6.32 17.92
C LYS A 359 -1.09 -5.93 16.97
N ALA A 360 -0.35 -4.88 17.27
CA ALA A 360 0.78 -4.43 16.46
C ALA A 360 1.86 -5.51 16.35
N ASN A 361 2.26 -6.11 17.47
CA ASN A 361 3.25 -7.19 17.49
C ASN A 361 2.75 -8.43 16.73
N GLY A 362 1.48 -8.81 16.88
CA GLY A 362 0.86 -9.91 16.14
C GLY A 362 0.87 -9.67 14.63
N ILE A 363 0.54 -8.45 14.17
CA ILE A 363 0.59 -8.08 12.75
C ILE A 363 2.02 -8.24 12.22
N ILE A 364 3.02 -7.69 12.91
CA ILE A 364 4.42 -7.74 12.49
C ILE A 364 4.89 -9.19 12.40
N PHE A 365 4.65 -10.00 13.45
CA PHE A 365 5.06 -11.41 13.50
C PHE A 365 4.47 -12.21 12.34
N LEU A 366 3.16 -12.11 12.11
CA LEU A 366 2.47 -12.84 11.04
C LEU A 366 2.90 -12.35 9.65
N SER A 367 3.22 -11.07 9.51
CA SER A 367 3.72 -10.50 8.26
C SER A 367 5.12 -11.02 7.92
N ILE A 368 6.02 -11.05 8.91
CA ILE A 368 7.36 -11.62 8.75
C ILE A 368 7.26 -13.12 8.40
N LEU A 369 6.41 -13.86 9.10
CA LEU A 369 6.21 -15.29 8.85
C LEU A 369 5.73 -15.54 7.41
N LEU A 370 4.76 -14.77 6.93
CA LEU A 370 4.25 -14.88 5.55
C LEU A 370 5.35 -14.60 4.51
N VAL A 371 6.09 -13.49 4.70
CA VAL A 371 7.21 -13.13 3.80
C VAL A 371 8.28 -14.22 3.78
N LEU A 372 8.66 -14.75 4.94
CA LEU A 372 9.65 -15.81 5.03
C LEU A 372 9.18 -17.10 4.35
N LEU A 373 7.94 -17.55 4.59
CA LEU A 373 7.38 -18.73 3.96
C LEU A 373 7.33 -18.61 2.43
N ALA A 374 6.86 -17.47 1.92
CA ALA A 374 6.82 -17.21 0.48
C ALA A 374 8.24 -17.14 -0.11
N THR A 375 9.19 -16.50 0.59
CA THR A 375 10.60 -16.44 0.16
C THR A 375 11.24 -17.83 0.12
N CYS A 376 10.98 -18.68 1.12
CA CYS A 376 11.49 -20.07 1.12
C CYS A 376 10.94 -20.87 -0.06
N TYR A 377 9.65 -20.71 -0.38
CA TYR A 377 9.04 -21.37 -1.52
C TYR A 377 9.68 -20.93 -2.85
N LEU A 378 9.76 -19.61 -3.10
CA LEU A 378 10.37 -19.07 -4.31
C LEU A 378 11.87 -19.43 -4.40
N ALA A 379 12.60 -19.43 -3.29
CA ALA A 379 14.02 -19.80 -3.27
C ALA A 379 14.26 -21.29 -3.56
N TRP A 380 13.25 -22.14 -3.36
CA TRP A 380 13.28 -23.55 -3.75
C TRP A 380 12.95 -23.76 -5.24
N ASP A 381 12.03 -22.94 -5.78
CA ASP A 381 11.50 -23.08 -7.14
C ASP A 381 12.32 -22.31 -8.21
N GLU A 382 13.01 -21.22 -7.81
CA GLU A 382 13.64 -20.26 -8.72
C GLU A 382 15.17 -20.22 -8.60
N PRO A 383 15.91 -20.09 -9.72
CA PRO A 383 17.37 -20.10 -9.73
C PRO A 383 18.01 -18.74 -9.38
N TYR A 384 17.29 -17.82 -8.77
CA TYR A 384 17.76 -16.47 -8.45
C TYR A 384 18.44 -16.38 -7.07
N ASN A 385 19.27 -15.35 -6.88
CA ASN A 385 19.90 -15.07 -5.59
C ASN A 385 18.85 -14.76 -4.52
N PHE A 386 19.07 -15.26 -3.30
CA PHE A 386 18.15 -15.10 -2.16
C PHE A 386 17.71 -13.65 -1.92
N ILE A 387 18.61 -12.65 -2.05
CA ILE A 387 18.29 -11.24 -1.82
C ILE A 387 17.30 -10.70 -2.89
N ARG A 388 17.40 -11.15 -4.15
CA ARG A 388 16.47 -10.77 -5.22
C ARG A 388 15.10 -11.37 -4.97
N ILE A 389 15.05 -12.64 -4.58
CA ILE A 389 13.79 -13.33 -4.24
C ILE A 389 13.12 -12.65 -3.05
N LEU A 390 13.87 -12.39 -1.97
CA LEU A 390 13.37 -11.69 -0.80
C LEU A 390 12.86 -10.27 -1.15
N PHE A 391 13.54 -9.58 -2.08
CA PHE A 391 13.14 -8.28 -2.59
C PHE A 391 11.77 -8.35 -3.29
N GLU A 392 11.58 -9.29 -4.23
CA GLU A 392 10.31 -9.46 -4.95
C GLU A 392 9.16 -9.84 -4.01
N VAL A 393 9.38 -10.80 -3.11
CA VAL A 393 8.36 -11.22 -2.14
C VAL A 393 7.98 -10.07 -1.20
N THR A 394 8.97 -9.31 -0.72
CA THR A 394 8.70 -8.16 0.15
C THR A 394 8.02 -7.02 -0.60
N SER A 395 8.39 -6.79 -1.86
CA SER A 395 7.71 -5.85 -2.75
C SER A 395 6.25 -6.25 -2.97
N ALA A 396 5.98 -7.53 -3.23
CA ALA A 396 4.64 -8.07 -3.37
C ALA A 396 3.82 -7.91 -2.07
N PHE A 397 4.41 -8.26 -0.91
CA PHE A 397 3.75 -8.14 0.40
C PHE A 397 3.51 -6.68 0.79
N GLY A 398 4.50 -5.82 0.62
CA GLY A 398 4.41 -4.38 0.86
C GLY A 398 3.47 -3.68 -0.11
N THR A 399 3.05 -4.38 -1.17
CA THR A 399 2.34 -3.80 -2.33
C THR A 399 3.09 -2.58 -2.87
N VAL A 400 4.37 -2.76 -3.16
CA VAL A 400 5.29 -1.67 -3.53
C VAL A 400 5.46 -1.56 -5.04
N GLY A 401 5.72 -2.69 -5.73
CA GLY A 401 5.91 -2.72 -7.17
C GLY A 401 7.34 -2.56 -7.67
N LEU A 402 8.29 -2.29 -6.78
CA LEU A 402 9.71 -2.32 -7.13
C LEU A 402 10.15 -3.75 -7.43
N SER A 403 10.92 -3.92 -8.49
CA SER A 403 11.46 -5.21 -8.92
C SER A 403 12.94 -5.10 -9.26
N THR A 404 13.65 -6.20 -9.08
CA THR A 404 15.02 -6.40 -9.60
C THR A 404 15.02 -6.98 -11.02
N GLY A 405 13.85 -6.95 -11.70
CA GLY A 405 13.68 -7.41 -13.08
C GLY A 405 13.39 -8.90 -13.23
N ILE A 406 13.25 -9.67 -12.13
CA ILE A 406 13.01 -11.13 -12.22
C ILE A 406 11.54 -11.53 -12.37
N THR A 407 10.59 -10.62 -12.11
CA THR A 407 9.15 -10.93 -12.09
C THR A 407 8.61 -11.55 -13.39
N PRO A 408 8.98 -11.07 -14.61
CA PRO A 408 8.49 -11.66 -15.86
C PRO A 408 8.90 -13.13 -16.03
N ASP A 409 10.13 -13.46 -15.60
CA ASP A 409 10.77 -14.75 -15.87
C ASP A 409 10.46 -15.81 -14.80
N LEU A 410 9.69 -15.46 -13.77
CA LEU A 410 9.28 -16.40 -12.71
C LEU A 410 8.38 -17.51 -13.27
N SER A 411 8.43 -18.68 -12.65
CA SER A 411 7.55 -19.80 -12.92
C SER A 411 6.08 -19.44 -12.65
N GLU A 412 5.15 -20.15 -13.26
CA GLU A 412 3.70 -19.93 -13.01
C GLU A 412 3.34 -20.15 -11.54
N SER A 413 3.95 -21.15 -10.90
CA SER A 413 3.75 -21.45 -9.46
C SER A 413 4.21 -20.29 -8.58
N SER A 414 5.38 -19.73 -8.85
CA SER A 414 5.90 -18.55 -8.14
C SER A 414 5.04 -17.32 -8.35
N LYS A 415 4.53 -17.10 -9.57
CA LYS A 415 3.56 -16.03 -9.87
C LYS A 415 2.27 -16.16 -9.04
N TRP A 416 1.72 -17.37 -8.90
CA TRP A 416 0.55 -17.61 -8.04
C TRP A 416 0.81 -17.33 -6.57
N VAL A 417 1.98 -17.71 -6.05
CA VAL A 417 2.38 -17.39 -4.67
C VAL A 417 2.49 -15.89 -4.47
N LEU A 418 3.13 -15.16 -5.41
CA LEU A 418 3.21 -13.70 -5.33
C LEU A 418 1.83 -13.03 -5.37
N MET A 419 0.88 -13.52 -6.19
CA MET A 419 -0.49 -13.03 -6.21
C MET A 419 -1.17 -13.18 -4.84
N LEU A 420 -0.99 -14.31 -4.16
CA LEU A 420 -1.51 -14.55 -2.81
C LEU A 420 -0.87 -13.60 -1.79
N VAL A 421 0.44 -13.36 -1.91
CA VAL A 421 1.17 -12.42 -1.06
C VAL A 421 0.69 -10.98 -1.27
N MET A 422 0.51 -10.53 -2.53
CA MET A 422 -0.05 -9.22 -2.87
C MET A 422 -1.46 -9.02 -2.31
N PHE A 423 -2.33 -10.03 -2.49
CA PHE A 423 -3.68 -10.01 -1.93
C PHE A 423 -3.67 -9.85 -0.41
N THR A 424 -2.82 -10.64 0.28
CA THR A 424 -2.71 -10.61 1.74
C THR A 424 -2.13 -9.29 2.24
N GLY A 425 -1.13 -8.75 1.55
CA GLY A 425 -0.54 -7.44 1.84
C GLY A 425 -1.53 -6.29 1.71
N ARG A 426 -2.47 -6.37 0.74
CA ARG A 426 -3.51 -5.36 0.52
C ARG A 426 -4.65 -5.45 1.51
N VAL A 427 -5.24 -6.62 1.66
CA VAL A 427 -6.40 -6.86 2.54
C VAL A 427 -6.00 -6.78 4.01
N GLY A 428 -4.74 -7.08 4.31
CA GLY A 428 -4.17 -7.13 5.66
C GLY A 428 -4.16 -8.54 6.24
N VAL A 429 -3.01 -8.92 6.81
CA VAL A 429 -2.77 -10.28 7.36
C VAL A 429 -3.80 -10.66 8.41
N MET A 430 -4.17 -9.73 9.30
CA MET A 430 -5.18 -9.97 10.34
C MET A 430 -6.58 -10.24 9.75
N THR A 431 -6.94 -9.55 8.67
CA THR A 431 -8.22 -9.77 7.99
C THR A 431 -8.27 -11.14 7.34
N VAL A 432 -7.19 -11.53 6.65
CA VAL A 432 -7.08 -12.84 5.99
C VAL A 432 -7.15 -13.96 7.02
N ILE A 433 -6.36 -13.90 8.09
CA ILE A 433 -6.39 -14.91 9.17
C ILE A 433 -7.75 -14.90 9.89
N GLY A 434 -8.32 -13.71 10.13
CA GLY A 434 -9.63 -13.57 10.75
C GLY A 434 -10.75 -14.26 9.97
N THR A 435 -10.66 -14.36 8.64
CA THR A 435 -11.65 -15.11 7.83
C THR A 435 -11.63 -16.61 8.11
N TRP A 436 -10.48 -17.17 8.56
CA TRP A 436 -10.29 -18.60 8.78
C TRP A 436 -10.28 -19.00 10.26
N ALA A 437 -9.65 -18.18 11.12
CA ALA A 437 -9.33 -18.54 12.51
C ALA A 437 -10.38 -18.10 13.55
N LEU A 438 -11.22 -17.11 13.26
CA LEU A 438 -12.24 -16.66 14.22
C LEU A 438 -13.43 -17.61 14.27
N ARG A 439 -13.20 -18.84 14.71
CA ARG A 439 -14.25 -19.58 15.41
C ARG A 439 -14.48 -18.85 16.71
N THR A 440 -15.70 -18.40 16.95
CA THR A 440 -16.14 -17.82 18.21
C THR A 440 -15.81 -18.79 19.34
N ALA A 441 -14.64 -18.64 19.96
CA ALA A 441 -14.40 -19.30 21.22
C ALA A 441 -15.35 -18.64 22.23
N PRO A 442 -16.25 -19.41 22.87
CA PRO A 442 -17.10 -18.85 23.91
C PRO A 442 -16.17 -18.23 24.96
N THR A 443 -16.45 -17.00 25.36
CA THR A 443 -15.75 -16.37 26.47
C THR A 443 -15.91 -17.26 27.69
N LYS A 444 -14.84 -17.98 28.05
CA LYS A 444 -14.85 -18.80 29.26
C LYS A 444 -14.94 -17.84 30.43
N PRO A 445 -15.92 -18.01 31.35
CA PRO A 445 -16.05 -17.16 32.52
C PRO A 445 -14.94 -17.40 33.56
N ILE A 446 -13.96 -18.26 33.26
CA ILE A 446 -12.91 -18.71 34.17
C ILE A 446 -11.57 -18.21 33.63
N SER A 447 -10.83 -17.42 34.43
CA SER A 447 -9.41 -17.15 34.22
C SER A 447 -8.58 -18.21 34.93
N TYR A 448 -7.59 -18.77 34.25
CA TYR A 448 -6.63 -19.69 34.87
C TYR A 448 -5.65 -18.90 35.74
N ALA A 449 -5.05 -19.58 36.77
CA ALA A 449 -3.96 -19.00 37.54
C ALA A 449 -2.77 -18.66 36.66
N GLU A 450 -2.12 -17.53 36.95
CA GLU A 450 -0.90 -17.13 36.22
C GLU A 450 0.29 -17.96 36.73
N GLU A 451 1.05 -18.52 35.78
CA GLU A 451 2.30 -19.20 36.04
C GLU A 451 3.43 -18.50 35.31
N ARG A 452 4.59 -18.42 35.93
CA ARG A 452 5.75 -17.69 35.40
C ARG A 452 6.45 -18.52 34.32
N VAL A 453 6.54 -17.98 33.12
CA VAL A 453 7.38 -18.49 32.03
C VAL A 453 8.68 -17.69 32.02
N LEU A 454 9.82 -18.36 31.98
CA LEU A 454 11.13 -17.73 31.84
C LEU A 454 11.30 -17.27 30.39
N LEU A 455 11.65 -16.01 30.19
CA LEU A 455 11.91 -15.38 28.88
C LEU A 455 13.36 -14.95 28.84
#